data_1e62e948d6df7513073aabc46401354d
#
_entry.id   1e62e948d6df7513073aabc46401354d
#
_cell.length_a   1.000
_cell.length_b   1.000
_cell.length_c   1.000
_cell.angle_alpha   90.00
_cell.angle_beta   90.00
_cell.angle_gamma   90.00
#
_symmetry.space_group_name_H-M   'P 1'
#
loop_
_entity.id
_entity.type
_entity.pdbx_description
1 polymer ?
#
loop_
_entity_poly.entity_id
_entity_poly.type
_entity_poly.pdbx_seq_one_letter_code
_entity_poly.pdbx_strand_id
1 'polypeptide(L)'
;ISEDPTLRIKMMDKRMSKLNLVLQEIHDEDKALSYNENSDIVITSWGSTKGAILDTLDELNKEGIKIKFVQIKLLNPFPQQLLEKLLNSAKTIINIEMNYSSQLAKLIKQNLQRDIDYEIVKYNGRPISCDELYRVIKGIVNNNVEKRRIVLDYGT
;
A
#
# COMPACT_ATOMS: atom_id res chain seq x y z
N ILE A 1 -30.71 -26.18 3.66
CA ILE A 1 -30.49 -25.28 2.50
C ILE A 1 -31.87 -24.75 2.13
N SER A 2 -32.05 -23.43 2.12
CA SER A 2 -33.30 -22.82 1.75
C SER A 2 -33.18 -22.22 0.33
N GLU A 3 -34.19 -22.48 -0.48
CA GLU A 3 -34.34 -21.89 -1.83
C GLU A 3 -35.18 -20.61 -1.82
N ASP A 4 -35.63 -20.18 -0.64
CA ASP A 4 -36.41 -18.95 -0.48
C ASP A 4 -35.57 -17.71 -0.80
N PRO A 5 -35.90 -16.94 -1.83
CA PRO A 5 -35.16 -15.76 -2.25
C PRO A 5 -35.10 -14.67 -1.19
N THR A 6 -36.18 -14.50 -0.42
CA THR A 6 -36.27 -13.49 0.66
C THR A 6 -35.29 -13.80 1.80
N LEU A 7 -35.24 -15.08 2.19
CA LEU A 7 -34.28 -15.54 3.19
C LEU A 7 -32.83 -15.40 2.68
N ARG A 8 -32.60 -15.67 1.41
CA ARG A 8 -31.27 -15.52 0.80
C ARG A 8 -30.78 -14.07 0.84
N ILE A 9 -31.62 -13.10 0.48
CA ILE A 9 -31.32 -11.67 0.58
C ILE A 9 -30.95 -11.31 2.01
N LYS A 10 -31.81 -11.67 2.96
CA LYS A 10 -31.61 -11.40 4.40
C LYS A 10 -30.29 -11.96 4.94
N MET A 11 -29.93 -13.16 4.49
CA MET A 11 -28.66 -13.80 4.90
C MET A 11 -27.44 -13.15 4.25
N MET A 12 -27.56 -12.66 3.01
CA MET A 12 -26.47 -11.89 2.36
C MET A 12 -26.28 -10.54 3.05
N ASP A 13 -27.33 -9.80 3.33
CA ASP A 13 -27.25 -8.54 4.06
C ASP A 13 -26.60 -8.72 5.42
N LYS A 14 -26.97 -9.77 6.16
CA LYS A 14 -26.35 -10.12 7.43
C LYS A 14 -24.84 -10.43 7.30
N ARG A 15 -24.44 -11.10 6.22
CA ARG A 15 -22.99 -11.42 5.98
C ARG A 15 -22.22 -10.14 5.66
N MET A 16 -22.77 -9.29 4.79
CA MET A 16 -22.10 -8.06 4.37
C MET A 16 -22.02 -7.03 5.51
N SER A 17 -23.05 -6.95 6.36
CA SER A 17 -23.03 -6.06 7.52
C SER A 17 -21.91 -6.39 8.53
N LYS A 18 -21.47 -7.65 8.60
CA LYS A 18 -20.32 -8.04 9.45
C LYS A 18 -19.01 -7.37 9.01
N LEU A 19 -18.83 -7.11 7.73
CA LEU A 19 -17.63 -6.41 7.25
C LEU A 19 -17.57 -4.98 7.78
N ASN A 20 -18.72 -4.32 7.88
CA ASN A 20 -18.79 -2.97 8.46
C ASN A 20 -18.45 -2.98 9.96
N LEU A 21 -18.88 -4.02 10.69
CA LEU A 21 -18.51 -4.19 12.11
C LEU A 21 -17.00 -4.36 12.28
N VAL A 22 -16.34 -5.10 11.39
CA VAL A 22 -14.88 -5.26 11.42
C VAL A 22 -14.17 -3.91 11.38
N LEU A 23 -14.62 -2.98 10.52
CA LEU A 23 -14.03 -1.63 10.45
C LEU A 23 -14.22 -0.81 11.73
N GLN A 24 -15.28 -1.08 12.49
CA GLN A 24 -15.58 -0.37 13.73
C GLN A 24 -14.83 -0.96 14.94
N GLU A 25 -14.67 -2.28 14.98
CA GLU A 25 -14.12 -2.99 16.13
C GLU A 25 -12.58 -3.11 16.12
N ILE A 26 -11.96 -3.16 14.92
CA ILE A 26 -10.51 -3.25 14.79
C ILE A 26 -9.88 -1.87 15.02
N HIS A 27 -8.80 -1.82 15.82
CA HIS A 27 -8.04 -0.60 16.05
C HIS A 27 -7.39 -0.10 14.75
N ASP A 28 -7.19 1.23 14.62
CA ASP A 28 -6.62 1.83 13.42
C ASP A 28 -5.20 1.32 13.12
N GLU A 29 -4.40 1.08 14.17
CA GLU A 29 -3.06 0.49 14.06
C GLU A 29 -3.03 -0.94 13.49
N ASP A 30 -4.15 -1.68 13.58
CA ASP A 30 -4.30 -3.00 12.97
C ASP A 30 -4.83 -2.93 11.54
N LYS A 31 -5.38 -1.80 11.12
CA LYS A 31 -5.80 -1.53 9.74
C LYS A 31 -4.65 -1.01 8.89
N ALA A 32 -3.89 -0.05 9.42
CA ALA A 32 -2.71 0.52 8.78
C ALA A 32 -1.79 1.19 9.80
N LEU A 33 -0.50 1.23 9.50
CA LEU A 33 0.51 1.96 10.28
C LEU A 33 1.24 2.94 9.36
N SER A 34 1.65 4.08 9.93
CA SER A 34 2.50 5.03 9.24
C SER A 34 3.84 5.23 9.96
N TYR A 35 4.87 5.48 9.16
CA TYR A 35 6.24 5.73 9.58
C TYR A 35 6.73 7.01 8.92
N ASN A 36 7.50 7.85 9.61
CA ASN A 36 8.04 9.11 9.11
C ASN A 36 6.94 10.11 8.64
N GLU A 37 6.17 10.64 9.57
CA GLU A 37 4.90 11.36 9.31
C GLU A 37 5.01 12.61 8.43
N ASN A 38 6.13 13.32 8.41
CA ASN A 38 6.23 14.64 7.79
C ASN A 38 6.89 14.59 6.41
N SER A 39 6.21 13.98 5.43
CA SER A 39 6.65 13.99 4.03
C SER A 39 5.44 14.02 3.08
N ASP A 40 5.61 14.71 1.96
CA ASP A 40 4.66 14.72 0.85
C ASP A 40 4.94 13.61 -0.20
N ILE A 41 6.04 12.88 -0.04
CA ILE A 41 6.31 11.62 -0.77
C ILE A 41 5.92 10.46 0.15
N VAL A 42 5.00 9.62 -0.31
CA VAL A 42 4.45 8.52 0.48
C VAL A 42 4.64 7.20 -0.24
N ILE A 43 5.22 6.23 0.45
CA ILE A 43 5.24 4.83 0.02
C ILE A 43 4.01 4.14 0.58
N THR A 44 3.33 3.35 -0.25
CA THR A 44 2.28 2.41 0.16
C THR A 44 2.71 0.99 -0.12
N SER A 45 2.45 0.09 0.82
CA SER A 45 2.72 -1.35 0.64
C SER A 45 1.97 -2.20 1.67
N TRP A 46 2.03 -3.51 1.51
CA TRP A 46 1.45 -4.51 2.40
C TRP A 46 2.32 -5.77 2.48
N GLY A 47 2.12 -6.55 3.53
CA GLY A 47 2.75 -7.87 3.66
C GLY A 47 4.27 -7.81 3.90
N SER A 48 5.02 -8.70 3.24
CA SER A 48 6.43 -8.98 3.51
C SER A 48 7.43 -7.91 3.05
N THR A 49 6.99 -6.94 2.27
CA THR A 49 7.85 -5.84 1.77
C THR A 49 8.30 -4.87 2.86
N LYS A 50 7.62 -4.89 4.03
CA LYS A 50 7.84 -3.95 5.13
C LYS A 50 9.31 -3.81 5.53
N GLY A 51 10.01 -4.93 5.74
CA GLY A 51 11.41 -4.92 6.21
C GLY A 51 12.32 -4.16 5.25
N ALA A 52 12.31 -4.54 3.98
CA ALA A 52 13.12 -3.89 2.96
C ALA A 52 12.79 -2.39 2.79
N ILE A 53 11.51 -2.01 2.95
CA ILE A 53 11.11 -0.59 2.91
C ILE A 53 11.69 0.17 4.11
N LEU A 54 11.56 -0.35 5.33
CA LEU A 54 12.08 0.32 6.52
C LEU A 54 13.61 0.48 6.46
N ASP A 55 14.35 -0.56 6.06
CA ASP A 55 15.79 -0.49 5.87
C ASP A 55 16.16 0.58 4.82
N THR A 56 15.37 0.67 3.73
CA THR A 56 15.55 1.69 2.70
C THR A 56 15.31 3.10 3.23
N LEU A 57 14.27 3.29 4.04
CA LEU A 57 13.99 4.58 4.66
C LEU A 57 15.10 5.02 5.60
N ASP A 58 15.70 4.09 6.34
CA ASP A 58 16.82 4.39 7.23
C ASP A 58 18.04 4.88 6.45
N GLU A 59 18.36 4.26 5.29
CA GLU A 59 19.44 4.72 4.42
C GLU A 59 19.15 6.11 3.81
N LEU A 60 17.93 6.33 3.31
CA LEU A 60 17.52 7.62 2.76
C LEU A 60 17.51 8.73 3.82
N ASN A 61 17.10 8.43 5.05
CA ASN A 61 17.12 9.37 6.16
C ASN A 61 18.53 9.85 6.51
N LYS A 62 19.56 9.00 6.39
CA LYS A 62 20.97 9.41 6.59
C LYS A 62 21.43 10.48 5.60
N GLU A 63 20.79 10.54 4.44
CA GLU A 63 21.02 11.57 3.41
C GLU A 63 20.06 12.77 3.52
N GLY A 64 19.22 12.82 4.55
CA GLY A 64 18.25 13.89 4.75
C GLY A 64 16.97 13.75 3.89
N ILE A 65 16.80 12.63 3.18
CA ILE A 65 15.61 12.35 2.35
C ILE A 65 14.56 11.69 3.23
N LYS A 66 13.49 12.44 3.53
CA LYS A 66 12.37 11.95 4.35
C LYS A 66 11.23 11.49 3.46
N ILE A 67 10.80 10.25 3.63
CA ILE A 67 9.68 9.65 2.93
C ILE A 67 8.77 8.99 3.95
N LYS A 68 7.47 9.25 3.86
CA LYS A 68 6.46 8.59 4.68
C LYS A 68 6.17 7.20 4.13
N PHE A 69 6.02 6.21 5.01
CA PHE A 69 5.57 4.88 4.63
C PHE A 69 4.24 4.56 5.31
N VAL A 70 3.25 4.19 4.54
CA VAL A 70 1.94 3.70 4.99
C VAL A 70 1.87 2.21 4.71
N GLN A 71 2.06 1.40 5.77
CA GLN A 71 1.86 -0.04 5.73
C GLN A 71 0.38 -0.35 5.87
N ILE A 72 -0.24 -0.94 4.86
CA ILE A 72 -1.64 -1.36 4.89
C ILE A 72 -1.69 -2.82 5.36
N LYS A 73 -2.46 -3.09 6.41
CA LYS A 73 -2.59 -4.41 7.03
C LYS A 73 -3.95 -5.04 6.72
N LEU A 74 -5.01 -4.24 6.68
CA LEU A 74 -6.36 -4.68 6.36
C LEU A 74 -6.71 -4.28 4.92
N LEU A 75 -6.95 -5.28 4.06
CA LEU A 75 -7.30 -5.07 2.65
C LEU A 75 -8.79 -5.21 2.37
N ASN A 76 -9.49 -6.02 3.16
CA ASN A 76 -10.93 -6.21 3.05
C ASN A 76 -11.55 -6.53 4.41
N PRO A 77 -12.49 -5.71 4.90
CA PRO A 77 -12.99 -4.49 4.28
C PRO A 77 -11.90 -3.40 4.18
N PHE A 78 -11.92 -2.61 3.10
CA PHE A 78 -10.89 -1.60 2.87
C PHE A 78 -11.07 -0.41 3.83
N PRO A 79 -10.04 0.00 4.60
CA PRO A 79 -10.16 1.04 5.62
C PRO A 79 -10.06 2.44 4.99
N GLN A 80 -11.04 2.79 4.14
CA GLN A 80 -11.03 3.97 3.30
C GLN A 80 -10.77 5.26 4.09
N GLN A 81 -11.55 5.54 5.12
CA GLN A 81 -11.46 6.80 5.89
C GLN A 81 -10.06 6.99 6.54
N LEU A 82 -9.49 5.90 7.07
CA LEU A 82 -8.16 5.95 7.65
C LEU A 82 -7.10 6.23 6.59
N LEU A 83 -7.17 5.54 5.44
CA LEU A 83 -6.21 5.71 4.36
C LEU A 83 -6.33 7.08 3.67
N GLU A 84 -7.53 7.63 3.50
CA GLU A 84 -7.74 9.00 3.05
C GLU A 84 -6.98 9.99 3.95
N LYS A 85 -7.12 9.83 5.28
CA LYS A 85 -6.42 10.66 6.25
C LYS A 85 -4.90 10.49 6.17
N LEU A 86 -4.40 9.26 6.10
CA LEU A 86 -2.97 8.97 6.05
C LEU A 86 -2.30 9.44 4.75
N LEU A 87 -3.03 9.44 3.63
CA LEU A 87 -2.54 9.84 2.32
C LEU A 87 -2.87 11.29 1.94
N ASN A 88 -3.58 12.04 2.78
CA ASN A 88 -4.08 13.38 2.46
C ASN A 88 -2.97 14.36 2.04
N SER A 89 -1.83 14.32 2.71
CA SER A 89 -0.69 15.22 2.45
C SER A 89 0.19 14.76 1.27
N ALA A 90 -0.04 13.56 0.72
CA ALA A 90 0.83 13.01 -0.31
C ALA A 90 0.69 13.78 -1.63
N LYS A 91 1.79 14.31 -2.14
CA LYS A 91 1.90 14.83 -3.51
C LYS A 91 2.37 13.75 -4.48
N THR A 92 3.17 12.81 -3.98
CA THR A 92 3.67 11.67 -4.74
C THR A 92 3.41 10.38 -3.98
N ILE A 93 2.77 9.41 -4.61
CA ILE A 93 2.53 8.09 -4.04
C ILE A 93 3.30 7.04 -4.83
N ILE A 94 4.16 6.31 -4.12
CA ILE A 94 4.95 5.18 -4.64
C ILE A 94 4.36 3.90 -4.04
N ASN A 95 3.80 3.03 -4.87
CA ASN A 95 3.29 1.74 -4.41
C ASN A 95 4.31 0.63 -4.67
N ILE A 96 4.59 -0.20 -3.65
CA ILE A 96 5.58 -1.27 -3.73
C ILE A 96 4.92 -2.61 -3.46
N GLU A 97 5.00 -3.55 -4.41
CA GLU A 97 4.35 -4.85 -4.30
C GLU A 97 5.17 -5.99 -4.91
N MET A 98 5.02 -7.18 -4.31
CA MET A 98 5.60 -8.41 -4.86
C MET A 98 4.56 -9.20 -5.68
N ASN A 99 3.91 -8.52 -6.63
CA ASN A 99 3.00 -9.15 -7.59
C ASN A 99 3.04 -8.44 -8.95
N TYR A 100 2.59 -9.14 -9.99
CA TYR A 100 2.57 -8.61 -11.36
C TYR A 100 1.59 -7.46 -11.55
N SER A 101 0.43 -7.49 -10.91
CA SER A 101 -0.71 -6.65 -11.29
C SER A 101 -0.88 -5.38 -10.46
N SER A 102 0.01 -5.09 -9.49
CA SER A 102 -0.14 -3.97 -8.54
C SER A 102 -1.52 -3.94 -7.90
N GLN A 103 -1.87 -5.01 -7.19
CA GLN A 103 -3.22 -5.21 -6.66
C GLN A 103 -3.62 -4.14 -5.65
N LEU A 104 -2.70 -3.75 -4.76
CA LEU A 104 -2.94 -2.68 -3.80
C LEU A 104 -3.13 -1.32 -4.49
N ALA A 105 -2.31 -1.00 -5.49
CA ALA A 105 -2.47 0.23 -6.27
C ALA A 105 -3.88 0.34 -6.87
N LYS A 106 -4.41 -0.77 -7.40
CA LYS A 106 -5.78 -0.83 -7.92
C LYS A 106 -6.83 -0.65 -6.84
N LEU A 107 -6.63 -1.26 -5.66
CA LEU A 107 -7.54 -1.09 -4.52
C LEU A 107 -7.56 0.37 -4.03
N ILE A 108 -6.40 1.01 -3.94
CA ILE A 108 -6.29 2.43 -3.57
C ILE A 108 -7.06 3.27 -4.60
N LYS A 109 -6.80 3.08 -5.89
CA LYS A 109 -7.49 3.82 -6.94
C LYS A 109 -9.01 3.62 -6.90
N GLN A 110 -9.46 2.37 -6.73
CA GLN A 110 -10.87 2.02 -6.70
C GLN A 110 -11.62 2.64 -5.51
N ASN A 111 -11.01 2.63 -4.32
CA ASN A 111 -11.68 3.05 -3.09
C ASN A 111 -11.45 4.52 -2.75
N LEU A 112 -10.28 5.09 -3.06
CA LEU A 112 -9.94 6.48 -2.73
C LEU A 112 -10.02 7.41 -3.94
N GLN A 113 -10.26 6.88 -5.15
CA GLN A 113 -10.23 7.64 -6.43
C GLN A 113 -8.91 8.40 -6.61
N ARG A 114 -7.83 7.82 -6.10
CA ARG A 114 -6.49 8.41 -6.10
C ARG A 114 -5.54 7.58 -6.96
N ASP A 115 -4.86 8.25 -7.89
CA ASP A 115 -3.85 7.61 -8.73
C ASP A 115 -2.55 7.39 -7.96
N ILE A 116 -1.83 6.36 -8.37
CA ILE A 116 -0.47 6.05 -7.91
C ILE A 116 0.50 6.63 -8.94
N ASP A 117 1.48 7.40 -8.49
CA ASP A 117 2.46 8.05 -9.38
C ASP A 117 3.51 7.05 -9.87
N TYR A 118 3.99 6.18 -8.97
CA TYR A 118 4.98 5.16 -9.29
C TYR A 118 4.57 3.81 -8.70
N GLU A 119 4.64 2.78 -9.53
CA GLU A 119 4.44 1.38 -9.15
C GLU A 119 5.77 0.63 -9.23
N ILE A 120 6.34 0.25 -8.11
CA ILE A 120 7.53 -0.60 -8.04
C ILE A 120 7.05 -2.03 -7.77
N VAL A 121 7.31 -2.94 -8.68
CA VAL A 121 6.84 -4.31 -8.59
C VAL A 121 7.98 -5.31 -8.77
N LYS A 122 7.90 -6.44 -8.06
CA LYS A 122 8.79 -7.58 -8.23
C LYS A 122 7.98 -8.87 -8.25
N TYR A 123 8.18 -9.68 -9.26
CA TYR A 123 7.42 -10.94 -9.43
C TYR A 123 8.27 -12.08 -10.04
N ASN A 124 9.59 -12.01 -9.84
CA ASN A 124 10.54 -13.03 -10.30
C ASN A 124 10.78 -14.16 -9.28
N GLY A 125 9.97 -14.23 -8.20
CA GLY A 125 10.08 -15.23 -7.14
C GLY A 125 11.17 -14.92 -6.09
N ARG A 126 11.87 -13.80 -6.18
CA ARG A 126 12.88 -13.36 -5.22
C ARG A 126 12.33 -12.24 -4.34
N PRO A 127 12.76 -12.13 -3.07
CA PRO A 127 12.37 -11.01 -2.21
C PRO A 127 12.93 -9.69 -2.75
N ILE A 128 12.28 -8.60 -2.38
CA ILE A 128 12.78 -7.23 -2.63
C ILE A 128 13.91 -6.95 -1.63
N SER A 129 15.01 -6.36 -2.11
CA SER A 129 16.13 -5.92 -1.26
C SER A 129 16.11 -4.42 -1.00
N CYS A 130 16.75 -4.00 0.08
CA CYS A 130 16.97 -2.59 0.40
C CYS A 130 17.69 -1.86 -0.74
N ASP A 131 18.77 -2.45 -1.29
CA ASP A 131 19.57 -1.84 -2.34
C ASP A 131 18.81 -1.57 -3.63
N GLU A 132 17.89 -2.48 -4.00
CA GLU A 132 17.03 -2.28 -5.18
C GLU A 132 16.09 -1.09 -4.96
N LEU A 133 15.41 -1.07 -3.79
CA LEU A 133 14.49 0.01 -3.45
C LEU A 133 15.20 1.34 -3.32
N TYR A 134 16.33 1.38 -2.62
CA TYR A 134 17.11 2.60 -2.43
C TYR A 134 17.48 3.26 -3.77
N ARG A 135 18.02 2.48 -4.72
CA ARG A 135 18.39 3.01 -6.05
C ARG A 135 17.20 3.58 -6.80
N VAL A 136 16.10 2.85 -6.83
CA VAL A 136 14.90 3.27 -7.57
C VAL A 136 14.24 4.47 -6.91
N ILE A 137 14.04 4.44 -5.59
CA ILE A 137 13.38 5.53 -4.86
C ILE A 137 14.22 6.80 -4.91
N LYS A 138 15.53 6.70 -4.75
CA LYS A 138 16.44 7.85 -4.90
C LYS A 138 16.38 8.45 -6.31
N GLY A 139 16.26 7.60 -7.33
CA GLY A 139 16.04 8.04 -8.70
C GLY A 139 14.71 8.79 -8.87
N ILE A 140 13.64 8.33 -8.24
CA ILE A 140 12.32 9.00 -8.27
C ILE A 140 12.42 10.37 -7.57
N VAL A 141 13.00 10.43 -6.37
CA VAL A 141 13.16 11.68 -5.62
C VAL A 141 13.97 12.73 -6.40
N ASN A 142 14.97 12.29 -7.15
CA ASN A 142 15.81 13.16 -7.98
C ASN A 142 15.21 13.45 -9.37
N ASN A 143 13.98 13.04 -9.65
CA ASN A 143 13.30 13.18 -10.96
C ASN A 143 14.06 12.53 -12.13
N ASN A 144 14.79 11.46 -11.87
CA ASN A 144 15.58 10.71 -12.86
C ASN A 144 14.84 9.48 -13.41
N VAL A 145 13.58 9.29 -13.02
CA VAL A 145 12.77 8.13 -13.43
C VAL A 145 11.52 8.61 -14.17
N GLU A 146 11.46 8.34 -15.45
CA GLU A 146 10.30 8.71 -16.30
C GLU A 146 9.19 7.66 -16.27
N LYS A 147 9.54 6.38 -16.06
CA LYS A 147 8.57 5.28 -16.09
C LYS A 147 7.76 5.22 -14.80
N ARG A 148 6.45 5.30 -14.92
CA ARG A 148 5.53 5.13 -13.79
C ARG A 148 5.52 3.70 -13.22
N ARG A 149 5.77 2.69 -14.06
CA ARG A 149 5.86 1.29 -13.65
C ARG A 149 7.29 0.79 -13.78
N ILE A 150 7.85 0.35 -12.66
CA ILE A 150 9.22 -0.10 -12.52
C ILE A 150 9.20 -1.56 -12.08
N VAL A 151 9.78 -2.43 -12.87
CA VAL A 151 9.91 -3.86 -12.54
C VAL A 151 11.32 -4.09 -12.00
N LEU A 152 11.40 -4.60 -10.78
CA LEU A 152 12.68 -5.00 -10.18
C LEU A 152 13.05 -6.40 -10.70
N ASP A 153 14.17 -6.50 -11.36
CA ASP A 153 14.64 -7.72 -12.02
C ASP A 153 15.88 -8.33 -11.35
N TYR A 154 16.58 -7.57 -10.51
CA TYR A 154 17.70 -8.07 -9.75
C TYR A 154 17.26 -8.99 -8.62
N GLY A 155 18.04 -10.04 -8.38
CA GLY A 155 17.82 -10.93 -7.27
C GLY A 155 19.07 -11.76 -7.06
N THR A 156 19.72 -11.51 -5.97
CA THR A 156 20.72 -12.45 -5.41
C THR A 156 20.03 -13.56 -4.66
#